data_205a5fd4eabe8ed929e74c18eef71fcc
#
_entry.id   205a5fd4eabe8ed929e74c18eef71fcc
#
_cell.length_a   1.000
_cell.length_b   1.000
_cell.length_c   1.000
_cell.angle_alpha   90.00
_cell.angle_beta   90.00
_cell.angle_gamma   90.00
#
_symmetry.space_group_name_H-M   'P 1'
#
loop_
_entity.id
_entity.type
_entity.pdbx_description
1 polymer ?
#
loop_
_entity_poly.entity_id
_entity_poly.type
_entity_poly.pdbx_seq_one_letter_code
_entity_poly.pdbx_strand_id
1 'polypeptide(L)'
;MEKYRFKPKSRIREFIGEKFIALNALAALIGILLIFIFIFKEAVPIFTDREVQEEASLSKMLYKQVYYEGREPKWSWQPISTVPKYSLLPLFLGTIKAAIVAMLFAVPLAVGAAIYTSEFASRRMREFIKPIIELLAGLPSVVLGFFALVVLATVLQKSFGFTFRLNAINAGVALGIAVIPIIFTVAEDAMNAVPKSLRDAAIALGANPWQVSFTMVLPAALPGIAAGVVLGFGRAIGETMIVLMASGNAAIISARFTESIRTFSATIAAELAEVVFGSPHYNVLFFIGTLLFIFTFVINLGGDFILNRLKERLQGKS
;
A
#
# COMPACT_ATOMS: atom_id res chain seq x y z
N MET A 1 -28.33 39.41 -18.58
CA MET A 1 -27.67 38.17 -19.07
C MET A 1 -26.66 38.55 -20.14
N GLU A 2 -25.42 38.80 -19.75
CA GLU A 2 -24.37 39.20 -20.67
C GLU A 2 -23.75 37.93 -21.24
N LYS A 3 -23.92 37.67 -22.54
CA LYS A 3 -23.32 36.57 -23.27
C LYS A 3 -21.83 36.81 -23.33
N TYR A 4 -21.02 36.05 -22.57
CA TYR A 4 -19.57 35.95 -22.76
C TYR A 4 -19.29 35.49 -24.19
N ARG A 5 -19.04 36.42 -25.11
CA ARG A 5 -18.49 36.14 -26.45
C ARG A 5 -17.01 35.79 -26.30
N PHE A 6 -16.70 34.53 -26.30
CA PHE A 6 -15.30 34.06 -26.39
C PHE A 6 -14.64 34.56 -27.68
N LYS A 7 -13.58 35.33 -27.57
CA LYS A 7 -12.81 35.84 -28.71
C LYS A 7 -12.13 34.70 -29.45
N PRO A 8 -12.09 34.68 -30.82
CA PRO A 8 -11.53 33.56 -31.61
C PRO A 8 -10.06 33.21 -31.32
N LYS A 9 -9.28 34.14 -30.76
CA LYS A 9 -7.89 33.88 -30.31
C LYS A 9 -7.79 32.93 -29.08
N SER A 10 -8.84 32.77 -28.31
CA SER A 10 -8.85 31.82 -27.17
C SER A 10 -8.99 30.37 -27.65
N ARG A 11 -9.70 30.12 -28.72
CA ARG A 11 -9.93 28.77 -29.26
C ARG A 11 -8.66 28.05 -29.70
N ILE A 12 -7.70 28.74 -30.28
CA ILE A 12 -6.42 28.13 -30.71
C ILE A 12 -5.56 27.81 -29.49
N ARG A 13 -5.52 28.68 -28.49
CA ARG A 13 -4.80 28.44 -27.24
C ARG A 13 -5.42 27.28 -26.45
N GLU A 14 -6.72 27.22 -26.38
CA GLU A 14 -7.47 26.12 -25.74
C GLU A 14 -7.20 24.80 -26.46
N PHE A 15 -7.26 24.79 -27.79
CA PHE A 15 -6.95 23.61 -28.60
C PHE A 15 -5.50 23.12 -28.42
N ILE A 16 -4.53 24.05 -28.43
CA ILE A 16 -3.13 23.71 -28.19
C ILE A 16 -2.96 23.17 -26.75
N GLY A 17 -3.57 23.83 -25.76
CA GLY A 17 -3.53 23.38 -24.37
C GLY A 17 -4.16 21.99 -24.17
N GLU A 18 -5.32 21.73 -24.77
CA GLU A 18 -5.98 20.43 -24.74
C GLU A 18 -5.12 19.33 -25.36
N LYS A 19 -4.53 19.59 -26.54
CA LYS A 19 -3.63 18.61 -27.19
C LYS A 19 -2.35 18.38 -26.42
N PHE A 20 -1.78 19.43 -25.82
CA PHE A 20 -0.61 19.30 -24.96
C PHE A 20 -0.91 18.46 -23.72
N ILE A 21 -2.05 18.70 -23.04
CA ILE A 21 -2.48 17.89 -21.89
C ILE A 21 -2.73 16.44 -22.32
N ALA A 22 -3.43 16.23 -23.43
CA ALA A 22 -3.70 14.89 -23.96
C ALA A 22 -2.40 14.13 -24.31
N LEU A 23 -1.41 14.82 -24.92
CA LEU A 23 -0.11 14.22 -25.23
C LEU A 23 0.65 13.79 -23.96
N ASN A 24 0.66 14.64 -22.93
CA ASN A 24 1.30 14.30 -21.66
C ASN A 24 0.59 13.14 -20.95
N ALA A 25 -0.74 13.12 -20.97
CA ALA A 25 -1.51 12.01 -20.43
C ALA A 25 -1.23 10.68 -21.16
N LEU A 26 -1.15 10.75 -22.51
CA LEU A 26 -0.79 9.59 -23.34
C LEU A 26 0.64 9.11 -23.06
N ALA A 27 1.59 10.04 -22.95
CA ALA A 27 2.98 9.71 -22.64
C ALA A 27 3.12 9.04 -21.27
N ALA A 28 2.39 9.50 -20.24
CA ALA A 28 2.36 8.88 -18.94
C ALA A 28 1.79 7.44 -19.01
N LEU A 29 0.68 7.27 -19.74
CA LEU A 29 0.04 5.96 -19.92
C LEU A 29 0.96 4.98 -20.66
N ILE A 30 1.62 5.43 -21.73
CA ILE A 30 2.62 4.63 -22.47
C ILE A 30 3.79 4.29 -21.56
N GLY A 31 4.29 5.23 -20.74
CA GLY A 31 5.38 4.97 -19.79
C GLY A 31 5.05 3.86 -18.81
N ILE A 32 3.84 3.89 -18.21
CA ILE A 32 3.37 2.84 -17.30
C ILE A 32 3.28 1.49 -18.03
N LEU A 33 2.72 1.47 -19.23
CA LEU A 33 2.60 0.26 -20.04
C LEU A 33 3.97 -0.34 -20.39
N LEU A 34 4.93 0.50 -20.76
CA LEU A 34 6.29 0.05 -21.08
C LEU A 34 7.01 -0.54 -19.88
N ILE A 35 6.86 0.07 -18.68
CA ILE A 35 7.41 -0.47 -17.43
C ILE A 35 6.84 -1.87 -17.19
N PHE A 36 5.51 -2.03 -17.33
CA PHE A 36 4.85 -3.32 -17.15
C PHE A 36 5.34 -4.37 -18.15
N ILE A 37 5.41 -4.01 -19.44
CA ILE A 37 5.91 -4.91 -20.50
C ILE A 37 7.37 -5.31 -20.23
N PHE A 38 8.20 -4.37 -19.79
CA PHE A 38 9.60 -4.64 -19.45
C PHE A 38 9.72 -5.62 -18.27
N ILE A 39 9.03 -5.36 -17.17
CA ILE A 39 9.07 -6.24 -15.98
C ILE A 39 8.59 -7.65 -16.35
N PHE A 40 7.48 -7.74 -17.10
CA PHE A 40 6.94 -9.02 -17.52
C PHE A 40 7.89 -9.77 -18.46
N LYS A 41 8.49 -9.07 -19.42
CA LYS A 41 9.47 -9.65 -20.38
C LYS A 41 10.65 -10.29 -19.64
N GLU A 42 11.23 -9.60 -18.64
CA GLU A 42 12.35 -10.11 -17.86
C GLU A 42 11.95 -11.27 -16.92
N ALA A 43 10.67 -11.44 -16.62
CA ALA A 43 10.14 -12.58 -15.88
C ALA A 43 9.86 -13.82 -16.75
N VAL A 44 9.68 -13.66 -18.09
CA VAL A 44 9.34 -14.75 -19.02
C VAL A 44 10.34 -15.92 -19.01
N PRO A 45 11.68 -15.71 -18.86
CA PRO A 45 12.65 -16.79 -18.86
C PRO A 45 12.37 -17.89 -17.82
N ILE A 46 11.70 -17.58 -16.71
CA ILE A 46 11.29 -18.58 -15.70
C ILE A 46 10.40 -19.68 -16.33
N PHE A 47 9.66 -19.35 -17.40
CA PHE A 47 8.75 -20.26 -18.07
C PHE A 47 9.34 -20.88 -19.35
N THR A 48 10.34 -20.23 -19.97
CA THR A 48 10.81 -20.57 -21.31
C THR A 48 12.26 -21.04 -21.36
N ASP A 49 13.11 -20.62 -20.43
CA ASP A 49 14.52 -20.94 -20.41
C ASP A 49 14.80 -22.14 -19.50
N ARG A 50 15.46 -23.16 -20.06
CA ARG A 50 15.80 -24.40 -19.34
C ARG A 50 16.79 -24.17 -18.22
N GLU A 51 17.81 -23.34 -18.44
CA GLU A 51 18.83 -23.03 -17.43
C GLU A 51 18.20 -22.37 -16.21
N VAL A 52 17.29 -21.40 -16.45
CA VAL A 52 16.51 -20.75 -15.38
C VAL A 52 15.60 -21.74 -14.66
N GLN A 53 14.94 -22.67 -15.40
CA GLN A 53 14.04 -23.66 -14.81
C GLN A 53 14.78 -24.73 -13.99
N GLU A 54 15.98 -25.09 -14.38
CA GLU A 54 16.82 -26.03 -13.58
C GLU A 54 17.15 -25.45 -12.22
N GLU A 55 17.36 -24.15 -12.11
CA GLU A 55 17.67 -23.48 -10.84
C GLU A 55 16.42 -22.99 -10.11
N ALA A 56 15.49 -22.35 -10.82
CA ALA A 56 14.39 -21.56 -10.27
C ALA A 56 13.06 -21.85 -10.99
N SER A 57 12.58 -23.11 -10.97
CA SER A 57 11.27 -23.44 -11.53
C SER A 57 10.13 -23.02 -10.61
N LEU A 58 8.92 -22.82 -11.16
CA LEU A 58 7.71 -22.49 -10.39
C LEU A 58 7.43 -23.49 -9.27
N SER A 59 7.67 -24.78 -9.51
CA SER A 59 7.51 -25.81 -8.48
C SER A 59 8.47 -25.60 -7.31
N LYS A 60 9.72 -25.22 -7.59
CA LYS A 60 10.72 -24.92 -6.54
C LYS A 60 10.36 -23.66 -5.75
N MET A 61 9.68 -22.70 -6.37
CA MET A 61 9.24 -21.46 -5.72
C MET A 61 8.00 -21.65 -4.86
N LEU A 62 7.06 -22.51 -5.29
CA LEU A 62 5.74 -22.67 -4.67
C LEU A 62 5.61 -23.83 -3.71
N TYR A 63 6.53 -24.79 -3.72
CA TYR A 63 6.51 -25.96 -2.83
C TYR A 63 7.75 -26.04 -1.98
N LYS A 64 7.64 -26.76 -0.86
CA LYS A 64 8.80 -27.10 -0.02
C LYS A 64 9.80 -27.93 -0.81
N GLN A 65 11.08 -27.62 -0.65
CA GLN A 65 12.16 -28.33 -1.32
C GLN A 65 13.07 -29.03 -0.33
N VAL A 66 13.57 -30.20 -0.74
CA VAL A 66 14.67 -30.90 -0.07
C VAL A 66 15.97 -30.39 -0.69
N TYR A 67 16.73 -29.60 0.03
CA TYR A 67 17.97 -29.00 -0.47
C TYR A 67 19.22 -29.84 -0.17
N TYR A 68 19.13 -30.78 0.77
CA TYR A 68 20.21 -31.68 1.16
C TYR A 68 19.60 -33.06 1.43
N GLU A 69 20.30 -34.11 1.01
CA GLU A 69 19.90 -35.49 1.25
C GLU A 69 19.71 -35.76 2.75
N GLY A 70 18.64 -36.47 3.09
CA GLY A 70 18.30 -36.82 4.48
C GLY A 70 17.74 -35.70 5.35
N ARG A 71 17.45 -34.51 4.78
CA ARG A 71 16.77 -33.42 5.50
C ARG A 71 15.31 -33.26 5.07
N GLU A 72 14.50 -32.77 5.99
CA GLU A 72 13.08 -32.49 5.72
C GLU A 72 12.91 -31.34 4.71
N PRO A 73 11.84 -31.37 3.90
CA PRO A 73 11.50 -30.30 2.97
C PRO A 73 11.27 -29.00 3.72
N LYS A 74 11.91 -27.89 3.28
CA LYS A 74 11.81 -26.57 3.91
C LYS A 74 11.48 -25.49 2.89
N TRP A 75 10.86 -24.42 3.39
CA TRP A 75 10.75 -23.15 2.69
C TRP A 75 12.00 -22.33 3.01
N SER A 76 12.72 -21.87 1.99
CA SER A 76 13.90 -21.04 2.19
C SER A 76 14.10 -20.07 1.06
N TRP A 77 14.54 -18.86 1.38
CA TRP A 77 15.01 -17.87 0.42
C TRP A 77 16.49 -17.62 0.69
N GLN A 78 17.35 -18.16 -0.14
CA GLN A 78 18.80 -18.02 -0.10
C GLN A 78 19.36 -18.18 -1.52
N PRO A 79 19.21 -17.16 -2.39
CA PRO A 79 19.64 -17.25 -3.79
C PRO A 79 21.16 -17.37 -3.93
N ILE A 80 21.92 -16.76 -3.02
CA ILE A 80 23.38 -16.79 -3.01
C ILE A 80 23.84 -17.92 -2.09
N SER A 81 23.67 -19.16 -2.52
CA SER A 81 24.16 -20.34 -1.81
C SER A 81 24.64 -21.38 -2.82
N THR A 82 25.41 -22.38 -2.38
CA THR A 82 25.87 -23.49 -3.24
C THR A 82 24.69 -24.20 -3.94
N VAL A 83 23.54 -24.26 -3.30
CA VAL A 83 22.26 -24.68 -3.88
C VAL A 83 21.29 -23.50 -3.74
N PRO A 84 21.01 -22.76 -4.80
CA PRO A 84 20.09 -21.61 -4.76
C PRO A 84 18.69 -21.99 -4.31
N LYS A 85 18.05 -21.12 -3.51
CA LYS A 85 16.73 -21.38 -2.89
C LYS A 85 15.84 -20.18 -3.08
N TYR A 86 14.70 -20.39 -3.76
CA TYR A 86 13.78 -19.33 -4.22
C TYR A 86 12.35 -19.48 -3.72
N SER A 87 12.14 -19.90 -2.47
CA SER A 87 10.78 -20.07 -1.94
C SER A 87 10.06 -18.72 -1.78
N LEU A 88 8.93 -18.54 -2.47
CA LEU A 88 8.15 -17.29 -2.44
C LEU A 88 7.22 -17.18 -1.24
N LEU A 89 6.79 -18.29 -0.65
CA LEU A 89 5.80 -18.29 0.43
C LEU A 89 6.24 -17.48 1.67
N PRO A 90 7.50 -17.54 2.14
CA PRO A 90 7.96 -16.70 3.24
C PRO A 90 7.83 -15.20 2.95
N LEU A 91 8.13 -14.79 1.72
CA LEU A 91 8.08 -13.40 1.28
C LEU A 91 6.61 -12.92 1.16
N PHE A 92 5.74 -13.75 0.61
CA PHE A 92 4.31 -13.48 0.53
C PHE A 92 3.69 -13.29 1.92
N LEU A 93 3.93 -14.24 2.83
CA LEU A 93 3.44 -14.16 4.21
C LEU A 93 4.02 -12.95 4.95
N GLY A 94 5.28 -12.62 4.72
CA GLY A 94 5.91 -11.43 5.27
C GLY A 94 5.23 -10.14 4.79
N THR A 95 4.92 -10.05 3.49
CA THR A 95 4.19 -8.90 2.90
C THR A 95 2.80 -8.74 3.53
N ILE A 96 2.04 -9.83 3.62
CA ILE A 96 0.71 -9.81 4.24
C ILE A 96 0.77 -9.43 5.72
N LYS A 97 1.70 -9.99 6.49
CA LYS A 97 1.85 -9.66 7.92
C LYS A 97 2.16 -8.17 8.14
N ALA A 98 3.12 -7.62 7.39
CA ALA A 98 3.46 -6.21 7.49
C ALA A 98 2.23 -5.32 7.18
N ALA A 99 1.52 -5.62 6.08
CA ALA A 99 0.33 -4.88 5.67
C ALA A 99 -0.81 -4.99 6.69
N ILE A 100 -1.09 -6.18 7.24
CA ILE A 100 -2.14 -6.36 8.27
C ILE A 100 -1.82 -5.52 9.51
N VAL A 101 -0.60 -5.59 10.04
CA VAL A 101 -0.22 -4.80 11.22
C VAL A 101 -0.31 -3.31 10.93
N ALA A 102 0.14 -2.87 9.74
CA ALA A 102 0.05 -1.48 9.32
C ALA A 102 -1.41 -1.00 9.30
N MET A 103 -2.32 -1.76 8.74
CA MET A 103 -3.73 -1.40 8.64
C MET A 103 -4.44 -1.43 10.00
N LEU A 104 -4.15 -2.44 10.84
CA LEU A 104 -4.71 -2.51 12.19
C LEU A 104 -4.31 -1.30 13.05
N PHE A 105 -3.13 -0.74 12.81
CA PHE A 105 -2.66 0.48 13.47
C PHE A 105 -3.18 1.75 12.80
N ALA A 106 -3.06 1.86 11.47
CA ALA A 106 -3.34 3.08 10.73
C ALA A 106 -4.82 3.40 10.60
N VAL A 107 -5.68 2.40 10.32
CA VAL A 107 -7.10 2.65 10.04
C VAL A 107 -7.84 3.27 11.22
N PRO A 108 -7.75 2.73 12.45
CA PRO A 108 -8.45 3.34 13.58
C PRO A 108 -7.98 4.78 13.87
N LEU A 109 -6.67 5.02 13.78
CA LEU A 109 -6.09 6.33 14.05
C LEU A 109 -6.46 7.34 12.95
N ALA A 110 -6.32 6.97 11.68
CA ALA A 110 -6.60 7.85 10.57
C ALA A 110 -8.10 8.19 10.46
N VAL A 111 -8.97 7.18 10.56
CA VAL A 111 -10.42 7.39 10.51
C VAL A 111 -10.90 8.16 11.72
N GLY A 112 -10.41 7.84 12.94
CA GLY A 112 -10.72 8.58 14.14
C GLY A 112 -10.30 10.05 14.06
N ALA A 113 -9.08 10.32 13.56
CA ALA A 113 -8.61 11.69 13.32
C ALA A 113 -9.46 12.41 12.26
N ALA A 114 -9.85 11.72 11.18
CA ALA A 114 -10.69 12.28 10.13
C ALA A 114 -12.09 12.65 10.66
N ILE A 115 -12.73 11.77 11.45
CA ILE A 115 -14.01 12.07 12.12
C ILE A 115 -13.87 13.29 13.02
N TYR A 116 -12.84 13.34 13.86
CA TYR A 116 -12.60 14.47 14.74
C TYR A 116 -12.43 15.77 13.96
N THR A 117 -11.58 15.75 12.92
CA THR A 117 -11.26 16.93 12.13
C THR A 117 -12.46 17.41 11.31
N SER A 118 -13.25 16.50 10.73
CA SER A 118 -14.42 16.84 9.92
C SER A 118 -15.60 17.36 10.75
N GLU A 119 -15.91 16.71 11.89
CA GLU A 119 -17.18 16.94 12.59
C GLU A 119 -17.05 17.72 13.89
N PHE A 120 -15.91 17.62 14.60
CA PHE A 120 -15.78 18.16 15.95
C PHE A 120 -14.74 19.27 16.09
N ALA A 121 -13.70 19.28 15.24
CA ALA A 121 -12.60 20.22 15.38
C ALA A 121 -13.02 21.66 15.09
N SER A 122 -12.62 22.59 15.97
CA SER A 122 -12.71 24.00 15.69
C SER A 122 -11.88 24.38 14.47
N ARG A 123 -12.20 25.51 13.82
CA ARG A 123 -11.45 25.97 12.64
C ARG A 123 -9.94 26.06 12.90
N ARG A 124 -9.51 26.55 14.08
CA ARG A 124 -8.10 26.64 14.46
C ARG A 124 -7.45 25.26 14.57
N MET A 125 -8.15 24.29 15.18
CA MET A 125 -7.64 22.92 15.32
C MET A 125 -7.51 22.23 13.97
N ARG A 126 -8.46 22.44 13.06
CA ARG A 126 -8.41 21.91 11.69
C ARG A 126 -7.23 22.49 10.91
N GLU A 127 -7.01 23.82 11.02
CA GLU A 127 -5.88 24.51 10.39
C GLU A 127 -4.52 24.08 10.99
N PHE A 128 -4.50 23.46 12.18
CA PHE A 128 -3.30 22.92 12.80
C PHE A 128 -3.07 21.42 12.46
N ILE A 129 -4.10 20.60 12.52
CA ILE A 129 -4.00 19.14 12.29
C ILE A 129 -3.66 18.81 10.83
N LYS A 130 -4.32 19.47 9.86
CA LYS A 130 -4.09 19.18 8.44
C LYS A 130 -2.63 19.34 8.01
N PRO A 131 -1.94 20.47 8.28
CA PRO A 131 -0.53 20.60 7.94
C PRO A 131 0.37 19.56 8.62
N ILE A 132 0.07 19.13 9.84
CA ILE A 132 0.86 18.07 10.50
C ILE A 132 0.74 16.76 9.75
N ILE A 133 -0.47 16.39 9.31
CA ILE A 133 -0.68 15.16 8.54
C ILE A 133 -0.06 15.27 7.15
N GLU A 134 -0.14 16.44 6.52
CA GLU A 134 0.53 16.70 5.23
C GLU A 134 2.07 16.63 5.35
N LEU A 135 2.65 17.16 6.43
CA LEU A 135 4.07 17.00 6.73
C LEU A 135 4.46 15.53 6.90
N LEU A 136 3.61 14.74 7.56
CA LEU A 136 3.83 13.30 7.72
C LEU A 136 3.83 12.58 6.35
N ALA A 137 2.94 12.99 5.44
CA ALA A 137 2.89 12.47 4.07
C ALA A 137 4.15 12.80 3.25
N GLY A 138 4.79 13.95 3.56
CA GLY A 138 6.01 14.40 2.92
C GLY A 138 7.30 13.76 3.44
N LEU A 139 7.26 12.99 4.52
CA LEU A 139 8.47 12.36 5.06
C LEU A 139 8.99 11.27 4.11
N PRO A 140 10.31 11.30 3.76
CA PRO A 140 10.92 10.23 2.99
C PRO A 140 10.81 8.88 3.71
N SER A 141 10.44 7.81 2.99
CA SER A 141 10.29 6.47 3.57
C SER A 141 11.57 5.95 4.23
N VAL A 142 12.73 6.33 3.71
CA VAL A 142 14.05 6.01 4.33
C VAL A 142 14.17 6.62 5.72
N VAL A 143 13.70 7.85 5.93
CA VAL A 143 13.74 8.53 7.23
C VAL A 143 12.84 7.80 8.24
N LEU A 144 11.63 7.44 7.82
CA LEU A 144 10.71 6.64 8.65
C LEU A 144 11.27 5.25 8.95
N GLY A 145 11.92 4.61 7.97
CA GLY A 145 12.58 3.32 8.16
C GLY A 145 13.74 3.40 9.15
N PHE A 146 14.55 4.46 9.06
CA PHE A 146 15.65 4.71 10.00
C PHE A 146 15.12 5.00 11.42
N PHE A 147 14.08 5.83 11.54
CA PHE A 147 13.41 6.05 12.82
C PHE A 147 12.88 4.73 13.42
N ALA A 148 12.27 3.90 12.59
CA ALA A 148 11.76 2.60 13.02
C ALA A 148 12.88 1.65 13.47
N LEU A 149 14.01 1.66 12.76
CA LEU A 149 15.19 0.86 13.08
C LEU A 149 15.82 1.27 14.42
N VAL A 150 16.02 2.57 14.62
CA VAL A 150 16.81 3.08 15.76
C VAL A 150 15.95 3.29 17.00
N VAL A 151 14.80 3.94 16.84
CA VAL A 151 13.97 4.41 17.95
C VAL A 151 12.81 3.46 18.21
N LEU A 152 11.91 3.29 17.23
CA LEU A 152 10.65 2.56 17.42
C LEU A 152 10.88 1.11 17.84
N ALA A 153 11.82 0.41 17.18
CA ALA A 153 12.16 -0.97 17.49
C ALA A 153 12.62 -1.14 18.96
N THR A 154 13.41 -0.18 19.45
CA THR A 154 13.91 -0.21 20.84
C THR A 154 12.80 0.09 21.84
N VAL A 155 11.92 1.04 21.52
CA VAL A 155 10.75 1.39 22.37
C VAL A 155 9.81 0.20 22.45
N LEU A 156 9.42 -0.39 21.31
CA LEU A 156 8.51 -1.54 21.28
C LEU A 156 9.10 -2.76 21.99
N GLN A 157 10.39 -3.05 21.77
CA GLN A 157 11.05 -4.15 22.45
C GLN A 157 11.05 -4.00 23.98
N LYS A 158 11.37 -2.80 24.49
CA LYS A 158 11.39 -2.53 25.93
C LYS A 158 10.00 -2.54 26.55
N SER A 159 8.99 -2.01 25.84
CA SER A 159 7.63 -1.90 26.34
C SER A 159 6.89 -3.23 26.36
N PHE A 160 7.13 -4.11 25.37
CA PHE A 160 6.40 -5.36 25.19
C PHE A 160 7.25 -6.62 25.41
N GLY A 161 8.56 -6.49 25.68
CA GLY A 161 9.43 -7.61 25.95
C GLY A 161 9.71 -8.50 24.73
N PHE A 162 9.71 -7.96 23.51
CA PHE A 162 9.93 -8.76 22.30
C PHE A 162 11.34 -9.35 22.25
N THR A 163 11.42 -10.64 21.91
CA THR A 163 12.70 -11.33 21.72
C THR A 163 13.53 -10.72 20.57
N PHE A 164 12.85 -10.42 19.46
CA PHE A 164 13.47 -9.79 18.29
C PHE A 164 13.08 -8.32 18.21
N ARG A 165 14.08 -7.46 18.17
CA ARG A 165 13.88 -6.01 18.07
C ARG A 165 13.26 -5.62 16.73
N LEU A 166 13.75 -6.20 15.63
CA LEU A 166 13.25 -6.00 14.28
C LEU A 166 12.32 -7.17 13.93
N ASN A 167 11.05 -6.88 13.75
CA ASN A 167 10.01 -7.87 13.58
C ASN A 167 8.82 -7.30 12.79
N ALA A 168 7.79 -8.14 12.52
CA ALA A 168 6.62 -7.72 11.75
C ALA A 168 5.82 -6.60 12.43
N ILE A 169 5.76 -6.55 13.77
CA ILE A 169 5.05 -5.49 14.50
C ILE A 169 5.77 -4.16 14.32
N ASN A 170 7.09 -4.12 14.50
CA ASN A 170 7.87 -2.90 14.32
C ASN A 170 7.74 -2.35 12.89
N ALA A 171 7.94 -3.23 11.90
CA ALA A 171 7.78 -2.84 10.49
C ALA A 171 6.36 -2.37 10.17
N GLY A 172 5.35 -3.10 10.66
CA GLY A 172 3.94 -2.77 10.41
C GLY A 172 3.49 -1.46 11.08
N VAL A 173 3.92 -1.18 12.32
CA VAL A 173 3.61 0.10 12.99
C VAL A 173 4.27 1.27 12.27
N ALA A 174 5.55 1.14 11.90
CA ALA A 174 6.25 2.17 11.13
C ALA A 174 5.59 2.41 9.76
N LEU A 175 5.21 1.34 9.08
CA LEU A 175 4.46 1.39 7.83
C LEU A 175 3.09 2.03 8.02
N GLY A 176 2.40 1.71 9.11
CA GLY A 176 1.13 2.32 9.47
C GLY A 176 1.24 3.84 9.63
N ILE A 177 2.30 4.35 10.27
CA ILE A 177 2.56 5.79 10.35
C ILE A 177 2.63 6.43 8.96
N ALA A 178 3.30 5.79 8.00
CA ALA A 178 3.40 6.28 6.62
C ALA A 178 2.07 6.24 5.84
N VAL A 179 1.15 5.37 6.23
CA VAL A 179 -0.14 5.16 5.55
C VAL A 179 -1.26 6.04 6.15
N ILE A 180 -1.14 6.45 7.42
CA ILE A 180 -2.13 7.33 8.08
C ILE A 180 -2.54 8.52 7.22
N PRO A 181 -1.63 9.31 6.61
CA PRO A 181 -2.02 10.51 5.86
C PRO A 181 -2.97 10.23 4.69
N ILE A 182 -2.73 9.17 3.92
CA ILE A 182 -3.58 8.85 2.76
C ILE A 182 -4.99 8.43 3.19
N ILE A 183 -5.09 7.60 4.25
CA ILE A 183 -6.38 7.16 4.77
C ILE A 183 -7.13 8.35 5.37
N PHE A 184 -6.44 9.18 6.16
CA PHE A 184 -7.01 10.38 6.77
C PHE A 184 -7.58 11.34 5.73
N THR A 185 -6.77 11.71 4.72
CA THR A 185 -7.19 12.70 3.72
C THR A 185 -8.42 12.23 2.95
N VAL A 186 -8.41 10.98 2.45
CA VAL A 186 -9.54 10.44 1.70
C VAL A 186 -10.78 10.28 2.59
N ALA A 187 -10.63 9.87 3.84
CA ALA A 187 -11.74 9.73 4.78
C ALA A 187 -12.33 11.10 5.15
N GLU A 188 -11.49 12.11 5.42
CA GLU A 188 -11.94 13.47 5.74
C GLU A 188 -12.66 14.10 4.54
N ASP A 189 -12.11 13.97 3.33
CA ASP A 189 -12.74 14.46 2.11
C ASP A 189 -14.11 13.81 1.87
N ALA A 190 -14.22 12.49 2.09
CA ALA A 190 -15.47 11.76 1.98
C ALA A 190 -16.55 12.28 2.97
N MET A 191 -16.15 12.57 4.21
CA MET A 191 -17.06 13.13 5.21
C MET A 191 -17.46 14.58 4.89
N ASN A 192 -16.51 15.40 4.43
CA ASN A 192 -16.78 16.77 4.02
C ASN A 192 -17.68 16.86 2.78
N ALA A 193 -17.67 15.85 1.90
CA ALA A 193 -18.53 15.76 0.72
C ALA A 193 -19.99 15.44 1.05
N VAL A 194 -20.31 14.99 2.26
CA VAL A 194 -21.69 14.73 2.68
C VAL A 194 -22.50 16.04 2.70
N PRO A 195 -23.66 16.13 2.00
CA PRO A 195 -24.44 17.35 1.90
C PRO A 195 -24.84 17.93 3.25
N LYS A 196 -24.73 19.25 3.40
CA LYS A 196 -25.15 19.96 4.63
C LYS A 196 -26.63 19.74 4.94
N SER A 197 -27.47 19.62 3.91
CA SER A 197 -28.92 19.37 4.07
C SER A 197 -29.22 18.10 4.89
N LEU A 198 -28.39 17.06 4.78
CA LEU A 198 -28.55 15.85 5.61
C LEU A 198 -28.24 16.13 7.08
N ARG A 199 -27.21 16.92 7.36
CA ARG A 199 -26.86 17.34 8.71
C ARG A 199 -27.95 18.23 9.33
N ASP A 200 -28.42 19.21 8.56
CA ASP A 200 -29.45 20.16 8.99
C ASP A 200 -30.80 19.46 9.26
N ALA A 201 -31.16 18.46 8.43
CA ALA A 201 -32.36 17.66 8.65
C ALA A 201 -32.29 16.85 9.96
N ALA A 202 -31.15 16.24 10.26
CA ALA A 202 -30.97 15.51 11.51
C ALA A 202 -31.04 16.43 12.75
N ILE A 203 -30.43 17.62 12.66
CA ILE A 203 -30.50 18.63 13.72
C ILE A 203 -31.94 19.12 13.93
N ALA A 204 -32.72 19.34 12.85
CA ALA A 204 -34.12 19.73 12.92
C ALA A 204 -35.00 18.67 13.61
N LEU A 205 -34.62 17.40 13.57
CA LEU A 205 -35.22 16.27 14.31
C LEU A 205 -34.73 16.15 15.76
N GLY A 206 -33.88 17.07 16.23
CA GLY A 206 -33.38 17.09 17.60
C GLY A 206 -32.12 16.27 17.82
N ALA A 207 -31.45 15.80 16.77
CA ALA A 207 -30.20 15.07 16.92
C ALA A 207 -29.06 15.98 17.40
N ASN A 208 -28.29 15.51 18.37
CA ASN A 208 -27.07 16.20 18.83
C ASN A 208 -25.91 15.98 17.81
N PRO A 209 -24.84 16.80 17.87
CA PRO A 209 -23.73 16.69 16.90
C PRO A 209 -23.10 15.29 16.83
N TRP A 210 -23.04 14.57 17.93
CA TRP A 210 -22.53 13.19 17.97
C TRP A 210 -23.44 12.23 17.19
N GLN A 211 -24.75 12.33 17.42
CA GLN A 211 -25.73 11.54 16.67
C GLN A 211 -25.67 11.85 15.17
N VAL A 212 -25.61 13.14 14.78
CA VAL A 212 -25.46 13.54 13.37
C VAL A 212 -24.23 12.89 12.74
N SER A 213 -23.08 12.97 13.43
CA SER A 213 -21.82 12.42 12.93
C SER A 213 -21.89 10.90 12.72
N PHE A 214 -22.34 10.13 13.72
CA PHE A 214 -22.30 8.67 13.68
C PHE A 214 -23.48 8.02 12.97
N THR A 215 -24.66 8.65 12.93
CA THR A 215 -25.87 8.06 12.30
C THR A 215 -26.12 8.54 10.89
N MET A 216 -25.59 9.72 10.51
CA MET A 216 -25.83 10.31 9.20
C MET A 216 -24.55 10.46 8.38
N VAL A 217 -23.53 11.17 8.93
CA VAL A 217 -22.33 11.50 8.15
C VAL A 217 -21.45 10.27 7.92
N LEU A 218 -21.13 9.54 8.98
CA LEU A 218 -20.24 8.37 8.89
C LEU A 218 -20.81 7.29 7.95
N PRO A 219 -22.09 6.87 8.05
CA PRO A 219 -22.66 5.91 7.10
C PRO A 219 -22.69 6.42 5.66
N ALA A 220 -22.99 7.69 5.44
CA ALA A 220 -23.00 8.30 4.11
C ALA A 220 -21.59 8.39 3.49
N ALA A 221 -20.56 8.63 4.32
CA ALA A 221 -19.16 8.72 3.91
C ALA A 221 -18.46 7.34 3.81
N LEU A 222 -19.09 6.28 4.31
CA LEU A 222 -18.47 4.94 4.42
C LEU A 222 -17.83 4.42 3.11
N PRO A 223 -18.44 4.60 1.91
CA PRO A 223 -17.80 4.20 0.67
C PRO A 223 -16.47 4.93 0.40
N GLY A 224 -16.41 6.23 0.70
CA GLY A 224 -15.20 7.02 0.54
C GLY A 224 -14.12 6.67 1.58
N ILE A 225 -14.52 6.44 2.84
CA ILE A 225 -13.62 5.96 3.89
C ILE A 225 -13.02 4.61 3.49
N ALA A 226 -13.85 3.68 3.01
CA ALA A 226 -13.40 2.38 2.54
C ALA A 226 -12.43 2.50 1.34
N ALA A 227 -12.66 3.47 0.43
CA ALA A 227 -11.71 3.77 -0.65
C ALA A 227 -10.35 4.21 -0.09
N GLY A 228 -10.32 5.09 0.91
CA GLY A 228 -9.08 5.48 1.60
C GLY A 228 -8.35 4.30 2.22
N VAL A 229 -9.07 3.36 2.83
CA VAL A 229 -8.52 2.14 3.42
C VAL A 229 -7.90 1.24 2.33
N VAL A 230 -8.58 1.03 1.20
CA VAL A 230 -8.06 0.24 0.07
C VAL A 230 -6.80 0.87 -0.51
N LEU A 231 -6.78 2.19 -0.73
CA LEU A 231 -5.60 2.91 -1.20
C LEU A 231 -4.44 2.80 -0.21
N GLY A 232 -4.71 2.94 1.09
CA GLY A 232 -3.73 2.75 2.15
C GLY A 232 -3.15 1.34 2.17
N PHE A 233 -3.98 0.32 1.98
CA PHE A 233 -3.56 -1.08 1.92
C PHE A 233 -2.66 -1.35 0.70
N GLY A 234 -3.04 -0.84 -0.48
CA GLY A 234 -2.22 -0.94 -1.69
C GLY A 234 -0.83 -0.30 -1.50
N ARG A 235 -0.76 0.89 -0.87
CA ARG A 235 0.50 1.54 -0.49
C ARG A 235 1.31 0.69 0.49
N ALA A 236 0.67 0.10 1.51
CA ALA A 236 1.34 -0.73 2.50
C ALA A 236 2.03 -1.96 1.89
N ILE A 237 1.40 -2.60 0.91
CA ILE A 237 1.96 -3.77 0.23
C ILE A 237 3.18 -3.41 -0.62
N GLY A 238 3.16 -2.25 -1.27
CA GLY A 238 4.25 -1.77 -2.12
C GLY A 238 5.41 -1.12 -1.38
N GLU A 239 5.30 -0.86 -0.08
CA GLU A 239 6.32 -0.14 0.66
C GLU A 239 7.61 -0.97 0.80
N THR A 240 8.72 -0.31 0.53
CA THR A 240 10.00 -0.97 0.38
C THR A 240 10.97 -0.62 1.52
N MET A 241 11.32 0.66 1.67
CA MET A 241 12.42 1.07 2.54
C MET A 241 12.09 0.96 4.03
N ILE A 242 10.87 1.28 4.43
CA ILE A 242 10.43 1.15 5.82
C ILE A 242 10.53 -0.32 6.25
N VAL A 243 9.99 -1.22 5.44
CA VAL A 243 9.99 -2.66 5.76
C VAL A 243 11.39 -3.24 5.72
N LEU A 244 12.20 -2.90 4.71
CA LEU A 244 13.58 -3.35 4.59
C LEU A 244 14.40 -3.04 5.86
N MET A 245 14.25 -1.84 6.41
CA MET A 245 15.00 -1.39 7.58
C MET A 245 14.41 -1.88 8.91
N ALA A 246 13.09 -2.03 9.01
CA ALA A 246 12.38 -2.23 10.27
C ALA A 246 11.99 -3.69 10.57
N SER A 247 12.03 -4.59 9.57
CA SER A 247 11.47 -5.95 9.68
C SER A 247 12.46 -7.03 10.13
N GLY A 248 13.78 -6.74 10.12
CA GLY A 248 14.83 -7.73 10.31
C GLY A 248 15.16 -8.56 9.06
N ASN A 249 14.40 -8.39 7.98
CA ASN A 249 14.66 -8.90 6.63
C ASN A 249 14.99 -10.41 6.54
N ALA A 250 14.38 -11.24 7.39
CA ALA A 250 14.54 -12.69 7.40
C ALA A 250 13.34 -13.41 6.79
N ALA A 251 13.57 -14.26 5.81
CA ALA A 251 12.54 -15.03 5.11
C ALA A 251 12.10 -16.26 5.93
N ILE A 252 11.35 -16.04 7.02
CA ILE A 252 10.92 -17.06 7.96
C ILE A 252 9.41 -17.27 7.85
N ILE A 253 8.96 -18.54 7.86
CA ILE A 253 7.55 -18.89 8.01
C ILE A 253 7.25 -19.09 9.48
N SER A 254 6.46 -18.22 10.05
CA SER A 254 6.00 -18.29 11.43
C SER A 254 4.60 -17.67 11.55
N ALA A 255 3.80 -18.13 12.49
CA ALA A 255 2.53 -17.49 12.84
C ALA A 255 2.73 -16.25 13.73
N ARG A 256 3.89 -16.11 14.38
CA ARG A 256 4.17 -15.02 15.32
C ARG A 256 4.47 -13.71 14.60
N PHE A 257 3.84 -12.63 14.99
CA PHE A 257 4.13 -11.28 14.50
C PHE A 257 5.35 -10.64 15.15
N THR A 258 5.87 -11.23 16.23
CA THR A 258 7.07 -10.78 16.95
C THR A 258 8.37 -11.33 16.35
N GLU A 259 8.30 -12.06 15.24
CA GLU A 259 9.45 -12.56 14.51
C GLU A 259 9.76 -11.69 13.30
N SER A 260 11.02 -11.77 12.84
CA SER A 260 11.48 -11.09 11.64
C SER A 260 10.76 -11.61 10.41
N ILE A 261 10.52 -10.72 9.45
CA ILE A 261 9.88 -11.04 8.18
C ILE A 261 10.68 -10.44 7.02
N ARG A 262 10.45 -10.97 5.83
CA ARG A 262 10.94 -10.42 4.58
C ARG A 262 9.79 -10.28 3.61
N THR A 263 9.70 -9.14 2.89
CA THR A 263 8.64 -8.87 1.92
C THR A 263 9.13 -8.94 0.49
N PHE A 264 8.22 -9.03 -0.46
CA PHE A 264 8.55 -9.00 -1.89
C PHE A 264 9.31 -7.72 -2.28
N SER A 265 8.78 -6.56 -1.91
CA SER A 265 9.38 -5.26 -2.23
C SER A 265 10.77 -5.10 -1.59
N ALA A 266 10.92 -5.48 -0.32
CA ALA A 266 12.21 -5.43 0.38
C ALA A 266 13.23 -6.39 -0.24
N THR A 267 12.81 -7.55 -0.73
CA THR A 267 13.71 -8.51 -1.42
C THR A 267 14.25 -7.93 -2.72
N ILE A 268 13.37 -7.35 -3.56
CA ILE A 268 13.79 -6.70 -4.81
C ILE A 268 14.80 -5.58 -4.51
N ALA A 269 14.50 -4.71 -3.56
CA ALA A 269 15.36 -3.58 -3.23
C ALA A 269 16.71 -3.99 -2.63
N ALA A 270 16.74 -5.09 -1.86
CA ALA A 270 17.97 -5.57 -1.25
C ALA A 270 18.91 -6.28 -2.24
N GLU A 271 18.37 -6.92 -3.27
CA GLU A 271 19.15 -7.88 -4.07
C GLU A 271 19.35 -7.43 -5.53
N LEU A 272 18.42 -6.62 -6.10
CA LEU A 272 18.44 -6.29 -7.54
C LEU A 272 19.71 -5.55 -7.99
N ALA A 273 20.30 -4.74 -7.10
CA ALA A 273 21.51 -3.97 -7.44
C ALA A 273 22.80 -4.83 -7.46
N GLU A 274 22.76 -6.00 -6.84
CA GLU A 274 23.93 -6.89 -6.68
C GLU A 274 23.88 -8.11 -7.61
N VAL A 275 22.76 -8.34 -8.27
CA VAL A 275 22.54 -9.52 -9.11
C VAL A 275 23.13 -9.33 -10.51
N VAL A 276 23.68 -10.40 -11.09
CA VAL A 276 24.17 -10.38 -12.47
C VAL A 276 23.00 -10.31 -13.44
N PHE A 277 23.08 -9.38 -14.38
CA PHE A 277 22.04 -9.19 -15.41
C PHE A 277 21.80 -10.49 -16.20
N GLY A 278 20.53 -10.87 -16.38
CA GLY A 278 20.13 -12.07 -17.13
C GLY A 278 20.35 -13.40 -16.40
N SER A 279 20.85 -13.38 -15.14
CA SER A 279 20.97 -14.62 -14.35
C SER A 279 19.62 -15.16 -13.90
N PRO A 280 19.50 -16.44 -13.51
CA PRO A 280 18.27 -17.00 -12.94
C PRO A 280 17.75 -16.17 -11.74
N HIS A 281 18.63 -15.69 -10.87
CA HIS A 281 18.26 -14.82 -9.74
C HIS A 281 17.67 -13.49 -10.21
N TYR A 282 18.25 -12.84 -11.23
CA TYR A 282 17.71 -11.64 -11.85
C TYR A 282 16.28 -11.86 -12.35
N ASN A 283 16.03 -12.92 -13.12
CA ASN A 283 14.69 -13.25 -13.64
C ASN A 283 13.68 -13.52 -12.52
N VAL A 284 14.11 -14.17 -11.42
CA VAL A 284 13.27 -14.41 -10.25
C VAL A 284 12.87 -13.10 -9.57
N LEU A 285 13.77 -12.11 -9.46
CA LEU A 285 13.43 -10.80 -8.88
C LEU A 285 12.41 -10.05 -9.73
N PHE A 286 12.51 -10.11 -11.07
CA PHE A 286 11.50 -9.55 -11.97
C PHE A 286 10.17 -10.31 -11.90
N PHE A 287 10.21 -11.62 -11.69
CA PHE A 287 9.01 -12.40 -11.45
C PHE A 287 8.31 -12.01 -10.15
N ILE A 288 9.07 -11.79 -9.07
CA ILE A 288 8.53 -11.24 -7.81
C ILE A 288 7.89 -9.87 -8.05
N GLY A 289 8.52 -9.01 -8.84
CA GLY A 289 7.96 -7.72 -9.25
C GLY A 289 6.64 -7.87 -10.00
N THR A 290 6.57 -8.82 -10.93
CA THR A 290 5.34 -9.15 -11.65
C THR A 290 4.23 -9.65 -10.70
N LEU A 291 4.57 -10.54 -9.76
CA LEU A 291 3.63 -11.03 -8.76
C LEU A 291 3.13 -9.91 -7.85
N LEU A 292 4.01 -9.02 -7.41
CA LEU A 292 3.65 -7.87 -6.58
C LEU A 292 2.70 -6.93 -7.34
N PHE A 293 2.94 -6.70 -8.63
CA PHE A 293 2.05 -5.91 -9.47
C PHE A 293 0.68 -6.57 -9.61
N ILE A 294 0.62 -7.86 -9.96
CA ILE A 294 -0.63 -8.60 -10.07
C ILE A 294 -1.40 -8.57 -8.75
N PHE A 295 -0.70 -8.78 -7.64
CA PHE A 295 -1.30 -8.80 -6.30
C PHE A 295 -1.90 -7.44 -5.93
N THR A 296 -1.18 -6.34 -6.13
CA THR A 296 -1.69 -4.99 -5.88
C THR A 296 -2.85 -4.63 -6.82
N PHE A 297 -2.77 -5.03 -8.08
CA PHE A 297 -3.84 -4.83 -9.06
C PHE A 297 -5.13 -5.57 -8.66
N VAL A 298 -5.04 -6.84 -8.26
CA VAL A 298 -6.19 -7.64 -7.81
C VAL A 298 -6.83 -7.04 -6.55
N ILE A 299 -6.02 -6.55 -5.61
CA ILE A 299 -6.52 -5.89 -4.40
C ILE A 299 -7.27 -4.61 -4.74
N ASN A 300 -6.71 -3.77 -5.61
CA ASN A 300 -7.36 -2.53 -6.03
C ASN A 300 -8.67 -2.79 -6.77
N LEU A 301 -8.69 -3.75 -7.71
CA LEU A 301 -9.93 -4.16 -8.39
C LEU A 301 -10.96 -4.73 -7.42
N GLY A 302 -10.53 -5.58 -6.47
CA GLY A 302 -11.40 -6.12 -5.43
C GLY A 302 -11.96 -5.02 -4.54
N GLY A 303 -11.13 -4.03 -4.19
CA GLY A 303 -11.53 -2.84 -3.47
C GLY A 303 -12.60 -2.06 -4.21
N ASP A 304 -12.38 -1.72 -5.48
CA ASP A 304 -13.33 -0.99 -6.32
C ASP A 304 -14.67 -1.74 -6.47
N PHE A 305 -14.63 -3.06 -6.62
CA PHE A 305 -15.84 -3.88 -6.68
C PHE A 305 -16.65 -3.82 -5.37
N ILE A 306 -15.99 -3.93 -4.22
CA ILE A 306 -16.63 -3.82 -2.90
C ILE A 306 -17.22 -2.42 -2.71
N LEU A 307 -16.47 -1.37 -3.09
CA LEU A 307 -16.89 0.02 -2.99
C LEU A 307 -18.14 0.31 -3.85
N ASN A 308 -18.19 -0.19 -5.08
CA ASN A 308 -19.32 -0.01 -5.96
C ASN A 308 -20.57 -0.70 -5.40
N ARG A 309 -20.46 -1.92 -4.91
CA ARG A 309 -21.58 -2.60 -4.23
C ARG A 309 -22.06 -1.86 -2.98
N LEU A 310 -21.13 -1.29 -2.21
CA LEU A 310 -21.48 -0.53 -1.03
C LEU A 310 -22.25 0.76 -1.39
N LYS A 311 -21.81 1.46 -2.44
CA LYS A 311 -22.50 2.64 -2.99
C LYS A 311 -23.92 2.30 -3.46
N GLU A 312 -24.10 1.23 -4.22
CA GLU A 312 -25.41 0.79 -4.72
C GLU A 312 -26.39 0.48 -3.58
N ARG A 313 -25.94 -0.24 -2.56
CA ARG A 313 -26.74 -0.53 -1.37
C ARG A 313 -27.18 0.71 -0.60
N LEU A 314 -26.28 1.69 -0.42
CA LEU A 314 -26.59 2.94 0.27
C LEU A 314 -27.50 3.87 -0.55
N GLN A 315 -27.50 3.74 -1.88
CA GLN A 315 -28.40 4.48 -2.79
C GLN A 315 -29.76 3.81 -3.00
N GLY A 316 -30.03 2.68 -2.36
CA GLY A 316 -31.29 1.94 -2.53
C GLY A 316 -31.47 1.31 -3.92
N LYS A 317 -30.39 1.10 -4.66
CA LYS A 317 -30.37 0.43 -5.96
C LYS A 317 -29.95 -1.05 -5.79
N SER A 318 -30.73 -1.79 -5.01
CA SER A 318 -30.53 -3.25 -4.89
C SER A 318 -31.59 -3.98 -5.72
#